data_38fb877a4cc3ac99ed97a06339696c6f
#
_entry.id   38fb877a4cc3ac99ed97a06339696c6f
#
_cell.length_a   1.000
_cell.length_b   1.000
_cell.length_c   1.000
_cell.angle_alpha   90.00
_cell.angle_beta   90.00
_cell.angle_gamma   90.00
#
_symmetry.space_group_name_H-M   'P 1'
#
loop_
_entity.id
_entity.type
_entity.pdbx_description
1 polymer ?
#
loop_
_entity_poly.entity_id
_entity_poly.type
_entity_poly.pdbx_seq_one_letter_code
_entity_poly.pdbx_strand_id
1 'polypeptide(L)'
;YLKNATTFLLMREAIKDGQFWEIGPYMSEFPNLSKLKPEILDNTKVEGKLYSLYIGRPLARQGMIYRKDWADKLGIAPPETTEDLFAMAKAFTEQDPDGNGQNDTIGLTDRNELVYGAFKTVSSWFGTPNNWGEKDGQLLPEFMFPEYVATMDFFKNMRDNGYINQDFAATSKTD
;
A
#
# COMPACT_ATOMS: atom_id res chain seq x y z
N TYR A 1 20.84 -6.06 21.95
CA TYR A 1 20.88 -6.28 20.50
C TYR A 1 19.52 -5.95 19.90
N LEU A 2 19.46 -4.95 19.02
CA LEU A 2 18.22 -4.56 18.33
C LEU A 2 18.13 -5.33 17.00
N LYS A 3 17.06 -6.11 16.84
CA LYS A 3 16.74 -6.81 15.61
C LYS A 3 15.37 -6.38 15.11
N ASN A 4 15.26 -6.07 13.84
CA ASN A 4 13.96 -5.85 13.22
C ASN A 4 13.29 -7.20 13.00
N ALA A 5 12.19 -7.47 13.71
CA ALA A 5 11.42 -8.69 13.55
C ALA A 5 10.38 -8.49 12.43
N THR A 6 10.61 -9.11 11.30
CA THR A 6 9.68 -9.10 10.17
C THR A 6 8.54 -10.11 10.34
N THR A 7 8.70 -11.10 11.21
CA THR A 7 7.72 -12.16 11.43
C THR A 7 7.43 -12.33 12.91
N PHE A 8 6.29 -11.80 13.36
CA PHE A 8 5.88 -11.82 14.76
C PHE A 8 5.72 -13.25 15.33
N LEU A 9 5.26 -14.20 14.52
CA LEU A 9 5.09 -15.59 14.92
C LEU A 9 6.42 -16.23 15.34
N LEU A 10 7.49 -16.05 14.56
CA LEU A 10 8.82 -16.57 14.90
C LEU A 10 9.37 -15.90 16.16
N MET A 11 9.08 -14.60 16.35
CA MET A 11 9.48 -13.88 17.56
C MET A 11 8.78 -14.43 18.81
N ARG A 12 7.50 -14.82 18.72
CA ARG A 12 6.76 -15.38 19.86
C ARG A 12 7.39 -16.65 20.40
N GLU A 13 7.80 -17.58 19.54
CA GLU A 13 8.47 -18.81 19.96
C GLU A 13 9.83 -18.49 20.62
N ALA A 14 10.63 -17.62 20.02
CA ALA A 14 11.91 -17.22 20.61
C ALA A 14 11.75 -16.48 21.96
N ILE A 15 10.65 -15.75 22.17
CA ILE A 15 10.32 -15.14 23.47
C ILE A 15 10.02 -16.22 24.52
N LYS A 16 9.22 -17.22 24.17
CA LYS A 16 8.90 -18.36 25.07
C LYS A 16 10.15 -19.13 25.47
N ASP A 17 11.12 -19.25 24.55
CA ASP A 17 12.41 -19.87 24.80
C ASP A 17 13.38 -18.98 25.60
N GLY A 18 12.95 -17.80 26.06
CA GLY A 18 13.77 -16.88 26.86
C GLY A 18 14.86 -16.15 26.10
N GLN A 19 14.77 -16.06 24.78
CA GLN A 19 15.79 -15.39 23.94
C GLN A 19 15.65 -13.86 23.91
N PHE A 20 14.58 -13.30 24.49
CA PHE A 20 14.31 -11.86 24.51
C PHE A 20 14.13 -11.35 25.94
N TRP A 21 14.60 -10.14 26.19
CA TRP A 21 14.38 -9.45 27.46
C TRP A 21 12.97 -8.84 27.50
N GLU A 22 12.32 -8.92 28.66
CA GLU A 22 11.13 -8.15 28.94
C GLU A 22 11.51 -6.67 29.14
N ILE A 23 11.04 -5.80 28.27
CA ILE A 23 11.38 -4.37 28.27
C ILE A 23 10.33 -3.51 28.94
N GLY A 24 9.13 -4.04 29.18
CA GLY A 24 8.00 -3.31 29.78
C GLY A 24 8.35 -2.55 31.04
N PRO A 25 9.00 -3.17 32.07
CA PRO A 25 9.36 -2.50 33.31
C PRO A 25 10.28 -1.29 33.15
N TYR A 26 11.07 -1.24 32.08
CA TYR A 26 12.05 -0.18 31.86
C TYR A 26 11.54 0.97 30.98
N MET A 27 10.32 0.87 30.45
CA MET A 27 9.79 1.88 29.53
C MET A 27 9.74 3.29 30.12
N SER A 28 9.47 3.42 31.43
CA SER A 28 9.38 4.71 32.13
C SER A 28 10.73 5.39 32.30
N GLU A 29 11.84 4.66 32.22
CA GLU A 29 13.20 5.21 32.36
C GLU A 29 13.63 5.99 31.10
N PHE A 30 12.91 5.81 29.99
CA PHE A 30 13.21 6.41 28.69
C PHE A 30 12.13 7.39 28.26
N PRO A 31 12.32 8.71 28.38
CA PRO A 31 11.28 9.73 28.13
C PRO A 31 10.67 9.70 26.71
N ASN A 32 11.42 9.22 25.74
CA ASN A 32 10.90 9.08 24.38
C ASN A 32 10.06 7.80 24.18
N LEU A 33 10.42 6.71 24.85
CA LEU A 33 9.68 5.46 24.79
C LEU A 33 8.37 5.52 25.59
N SER A 34 8.36 6.28 26.70
CA SER A 34 7.15 6.50 27.50
C SER A 34 6.04 7.25 26.78
N LYS A 35 6.37 7.92 25.64
CA LYS A 35 5.40 8.64 24.80
C LYS A 35 4.75 7.75 23.73
N LEU A 36 5.17 6.50 23.61
CA LEU A 36 4.57 5.57 22.66
C LEU A 36 3.13 5.26 23.07
N LYS A 37 2.25 5.09 22.06
CA LYS A 37 0.83 4.84 22.29
C LYS A 37 0.61 3.50 22.98
N PRO A 38 0.02 3.47 24.18
CA PRO A 38 -0.15 2.24 24.94
C PRO A 38 -1.04 1.23 24.21
N GLU A 39 -2.06 1.66 23.49
CA GLU A 39 -2.97 0.78 22.75
C GLU A 39 -2.21 -0.01 21.67
N ILE A 40 -1.20 0.61 21.04
CA ILE A 40 -0.38 -0.08 20.04
C ILE A 40 0.64 -1.00 20.72
N LEU A 41 1.23 -0.57 21.85
CA LEU A 41 2.13 -1.41 22.62
C LEU A 41 1.40 -2.67 23.15
N ASP A 42 0.15 -2.54 23.57
CA ASP A 42 -0.66 -3.67 24.04
C ASP A 42 -0.85 -4.74 22.96
N ASN A 43 -1.01 -4.32 21.68
CA ASN A 43 -1.09 -5.25 20.56
C ASN A 43 0.24 -5.98 20.27
N THR A 44 1.37 -5.50 20.78
CA THR A 44 2.68 -6.14 20.60
C THR A 44 3.10 -7.02 21.78
N LYS A 45 2.29 -7.09 22.84
CA LYS A 45 2.56 -7.94 24.01
C LYS A 45 2.45 -9.42 23.66
N VAL A 46 3.32 -10.21 24.28
CA VAL A 46 3.27 -11.66 24.27
C VAL A 46 3.02 -12.11 25.70
N GLU A 47 1.92 -12.83 25.93
CA GLU A 47 1.50 -13.27 27.27
C GLU A 47 1.43 -12.13 28.30
N GLY A 48 0.94 -10.97 27.86
CA GLY A 48 0.79 -9.76 28.68
C GLY A 48 2.06 -8.96 28.92
N LYS A 49 3.21 -9.40 28.40
CA LYS A 49 4.52 -8.79 28.61
C LYS A 49 5.06 -8.14 27.33
N LEU A 50 5.82 -7.06 27.46
CA LEU A 50 6.36 -6.28 26.35
C LEU A 50 7.82 -6.70 26.06
N TYR A 51 8.07 -7.21 24.87
CA TYR A 51 9.38 -7.63 24.37
C TYR A 51 9.86 -6.89 23.14
N SER A 52 8.99 -6.08 22.54
CA SER A 52 9.29 -5.34 21.32
C SER A 52 8.63 -3.98 21.30
N LEU A 53 9.17 -3.08 20.49
CA LEU A 53 8.62 -1.77 20.22
C LEU A 53 8.16 -1.70 18.76
N TYR A 54 7.06 -1.01 18.52
CA TYR A 54 6.62 -0.75 17.15
C TYR A 54 7.40 0.40 16.52
N ILE A 55 7.55 0.35 15.21
CA ILE A 55 8.02 1.49 14.42
C ILE A 55 6.80 2.23 13.89
N GLY A 56 6.60 3.46 14.36
CA GLY A 56 5.52 4.31 13.88
C GLY A 56 5.61 4.56 12.37
N ARG A 57 4.48 4.43 11.70
CA ARG A 57 4.33 4.77 10.28
C ARG A 57 3.27 5.86 10.14
N PRO A 58 3.37 6.75 9.13
CA PRO A 58 2.29 7.68 8.83
C PRO A 58 0.99 6.90 8.53
N LEU A 59 -0.15 7.48 8.86
CA LEU A 59 -1.47 6.88 8.57
C LEU A 59 -1.72 6.72 7.07
N ALA A 60 -1.24 7.69 6.27
CA ALA A 60 -1.24 7.62 4.82
C ALA A 60 0.18 7.91 4.30
N ARG A 61 0.68 7.09 3.40
CA ARG A 61 2.04 7.21 2.83
C ARG A 61 2.12 6.87 1.35
N GLN A 62 1.01 6.56 0.75
CA GLN A 62 0.90 6.29 -0.67
C GLN A 62 0.03 7.37 -1.32
N GLY A 63 0.28 7.63 -2.58
CA GLY A 63 -0.44 8.59 -3.37
C GLY A 63 -0.05 8.42 -4.83
N MET A 64 -0.64 9.24 -5.68
CA MET A 64 -0.34 9.25 -7.09
C MET A 64 0.64 10.37 -7.42
N ILE A 65 1.62 10.06 -8.27
CA ILE A 65 2.50 11.03 -8.91
C ILE A 65 2.23 10.95 -10.40
N TYR A 66 2.01 12.08 -11.06
CA TYR A 66 1.74 12.13 -12.50
C TYR A 66 2.55 13.22 -13.19
N ARG A 67 2.70 13.12 -14.49
CA ARG A 67 3.34 14.11 -15.36
C ARG A 67 2.40 15.32 -15.52
N LYS A 68 2.62 16.32 -14.66
CA LYS A 68 1.82 17.56 -14.69
C LYS A 68 1.94 18.29 -16.02
N ASP A 69 3.11 18.29 -16.64
CA ASP A 69 3.35 18.89 -17.93
C ASP A 69 2.51 18.25 -19.05
N TRP A 70 2.31 16.94 -19.01
CA TRP A 70 1.41 16.23 -19.92
C TRP A 70 -0.06 16.58 -19.66
N ALA A 71 -0.45 16.61 -18.39
CA ALA A 71 -1.81 16.99 -18.02
C ALA A 71 -2.12 18.43 -18.45
N ASP A 72 -1.22 19.37 -18.22
CA ASP A 72 -1.36 20.76 -18.62
C ASP A 72 -1.48 20.88 -20.16
N LYS A 73 -0.65 20.17 -20.92
CA LYS A 73 -0.68 20.16 -22.39
C LYS A 73 -2.00 19.64 -22.94
N LEU A 74 -2.56 18.60 -22.32
CA LEU A 74 -3.82 17.99 -22.73
C LEU A 74 -5.06 18.64 -22.10
N GLY A 75 -4.89 19.65 -21.23
CA GLY A 75 -5.99 20.32 -20.55
C GLY A 75 -6.71 19.45 -19.51
N ILE A 76 -6.00 18.47 -18.91
CA ILE A 76 -6.55 17.52 -17.94
C ILE A 76 -6.35 18.07 -16.53
N ALA A 77 -7.45 18.16 -15.77
CA ALA A 77 -7.40 18.51 -14.35
C ALA A 77 -6.78 17.39 -13.50
N PRO A 78 -6.27 17.69 -12.27
CA PRO A 78 -5.88 16.67 -11.34
C PRO A 78 -7.03 15.68 -11.09
N PRO A 79 -6.78 14.36 -11.12
CA PRO A 79 -7.83 13.38 -10.93
C PRO A 79 -8.30 13.36 -9.46
N GLU A 80 -9.62 13.40 -9.27
CA GLU A 80 -10.27 13.36 -7.96
C GLU A 80 -11.01 12.02 -7.74
N THR A 81 -11.28 11.27 -8.81
CA THR A 81 -11.98 10.00 -8.80
C THR A 81 -11.19 8.89 -9.52
N THR A 82 -11.62 7.66 -9.37
CA THR A 82 -11.06 6.53 -10.13
C THR A 82 -11.36 6.62 -11.61
N GLU A 83 -12.49 7.20 -11.97
CA GLU A 83 -12.88 7.50 -13.35
C GLU A 83 -11.95 8.56 -13.99
N ASP A 84 -11.59 9.61 -13.23
CA ASP A 84 -10.64 10.62 -13.69
C ASP A 84 -9.24 10.01 -13.88
N LEU A 85 -8.82 9.11 -12.98
CA LEU A 85 -7.57 8.38 -13.15
C LEU A 85 -7.58 7.56 -14.44
N PHE A 86 -8.67 6.84 -14.71
CA PHE A 86 -8.81 6.06 -15.91
C PHE A 86 -8.77 6.96 -17.18
N ALA A 87 -9.49 8.08 -17.15
CA ALA A 87 -9.52 9.05 -18.24
C ALA A 87 -8.14 9.68 -18.49
N MET A 88 -7.40 10.01 -17.41
CA MET A 88 -6.03 10.53 -17.51
C MET A 88 -5.10 9.50 -18.12
N ALA A 89 -5.15 8.25 -17.67
CA ALA A 89 -4.31 7.18 -18.19
C ALA A 89 -4.59 6.91 -19.68
N LYS A 90 -5.88 6.90 -20.06
CA LYS A 90 -6.30 6.83 -21.45
C LYS A 90 -5.70 7.96 -22.29
N ALA A 91 -5.86 9.19 -21.84
CA ALA A 91 -5.37 10.36 -22.56
C ALA A 91 -3.84 10.36 -22.69
N PHE A 92 -3.13 9.99 -21.64
CA PHE A 92 -1.66 9.88 -21.67
C PHE A 92 -1.16 8.77 -22.61
N THR A 93 -1.97 7.73 -22.84
CA THR A 93 -1.62 6.68 -23.80
C THR A 93 -1.97 7.06 -25.25
N GLU A 94 -3.14 7.71 -25.47
CA GLU A 94 -3.71 7.85 -26.81
C GLU A 94 -3.44 9.20 -27.50
N GLN A 95 -3.04 10.25 -26.74
CA GLN A 95 -3.03 11.63 -27.25
C GLN A 95 -1.62 12.23 -27.40
N ASP A 96 -0.58 11.41 -27.52
CA ASP A 96 0.79 11.87 -27.74
C ASP A 96 1.19 13.07 -26.82
N PRO A 97 1.19 12.88 -25.49
CA PRO A 97 1.42 13.98 -24.57
C PRO A 97 2.85 14.53 -24.62
N ASP A 98 3.83 13.77 -25.05
CA ASP A 98 5.21 14.22 -25.23
C ASP A 98 5.43 14.93 -26.58
N GLY A 99 4.55 14.69 -27.56
CA GLY A 99 4.53 15.40 -28.84
C GLY A 99 5.57 14.90 -29.83
N ASN A 100 5.99 13.64 -29.70
CA ASN A 100 6.99 13.05 -30.60
C ASN A 100 6.39 12.44 -31.88
N GLY A 101 5.06 12.41 -32.01
CA GLY A 101 4.33 11.86 -33.14
C GLY A 101 4.26 10.32 -33.13
N GLN A 102 4.61 9.67 -32.03
CA GLN A 102 4.57 8.22 -31.87
C GLN A 102 3.56 7.85 -30.79
N ASN A 103 3.03 6.62 -30.85
CA ASN A 103 2.14 6.07 -29.82
C ASN A 103 2.98 5.17 -28.89
N ASP A 104 3.85 5.77 -28.09
CA ASP A 104 4.84 5.09 -27.23
C ASP A 104 4.75 5.49 -25.76
N THR A 105 3.78 6.33 -25.39
CA THR A 105 3.53 6.73 -24.03
C THR A 105 2.55 5.80 -23.32
N ILE A 106 2.67 5.65 -22.01
CA ILE A 106 1.87 4.76 -21.17
C ILE A 106 1.22 5.59 -20.06
N GLY A 107 -0.07 5.37 -19.84
CA GLY A 107 -0.87 6.14 -18.88
C GLY A 107 -0.59 5.83 -17.43
N LEU A 108 -0.32 4.58 -17.10
CA LEU A 108 -0.02 4.12 -15.74
C LEU A 108 1.12 3.11 -15.77
N THR A 109 2.05 3.20 -14.84
CA THR A 109 3.07 2.18 -14.63
C THR A 109 2.83 1.44 -13.33
N ASP A 110 2.93 0.12 -13.36
CA ASP A 110 2.89 -0.74 -12.19
C ASP A 110 3.97 -1.82 -12.28
N ARG A 111 4.10 -2.60 -11.23
CA ARG A 111 5.10 -3.66 -11.07
C ARG A 111 4.47 -4.93 -10.52
N ASN A 112 5.25 -6.00 -10.41
CA ASN A 112 4.81 -7.34 -10.01
C ASN A 112 4.36 -7.49 -8.55
N GLU A 113 4.29 -6.43 -7.78
CA GLU A 113 3.88 -6.46 -6.37
C GLU A 113 2.49 -5.85 -6.15
N LEU A 114 1.49 -6.68 -5.86
CA LEU A 114 0.13 -6.21 -5.54
C LEU A 114 0.09 -5.32 -4.28
N VAL A 115 0.89 -5.64 -3.26
CA VAL A 115 0.85 -4.93 -1.96
C VAL A 115 1.49 -3.54 -2.02
N TYR A 116 2.58 -3.39 -2.77
CA TYR A 116 3.34 -2.13 -2.87
C TYR A 116 3.29 -1.50 -4.26
N GLY A 117 2.58 -2.11 -5.19
CA GLY A 117 2.26 -1.56 -6.50
C GLY A 117 1.03 -0.63 -6.46
N ALA A 118 0.55 -0.24 -7.63
CA ALA A 118 -0.61 0.62 -7.77
C ALA A 118 -1.90 -0.05 -7.26
N PHE A 119 -2.03 -1.37 -7.38
CA PHE A 119 -3.24 -2.10 -7.05
C PHE A 119 -3.74 -1.80 -5.63
N LYS A 120 -2.89 -1.95 -4.60
CA LYS A 120 -3.29 -1.75 -3.20
C LYS A 120 -3.73 -0.32 -2.91
N THR A 121 -3.07 0.66 -3.52
CA THR A 121 -3.42 2.08 -3.39
C THR A 121 -4.78 2.37 -4.03
N VAL A 122 -4.97 1.95 -5.26
CA VAL A 122 -6.24 2.15 -5.98
C VAL A 122 -7.38 1.38 -5.32
N SER A 123 -7.11 0.17 -4.81
CA SER A 123 -8.10 -0.64 -4.07
C SER A 123 -8.63 0.09 -2.85
N SER A 124 -7.78 0.85 -2.14
CA SER A 124 -8.24 1.69 -1.03
C SER A 124 -9.16 2.83 -1.48
N TRP A 125 -9.02 3.33 -2.71
CA TRP A 125 -9.92 4.35 -3.28
C TRP A 125 -11.27 3.78 -3.68
N PHE A 126 -11.34 2.50 -4.01
CA PHE A 126 -12.61 1.77 -4.18
C PHE A 126 -13.30 1.44 -2.85
N GLY A 127 -12.63 1.65 -1.71
CA GLY A 127 -13.17 1.36 -0.38
C GLY A 127 -12.81 -0.03 0.16
N THR A 128 -11.91 -0.75 -0.49
CA THR A 128 -11.43 -2.05 0.01
C THR A 128 -10.73 -1.89 1.36
N PRO A 129 -11.04 -2.70 2.37
CA PRO A 129 -10.36 -2.66 3.65
C PRO A 129 -8.86 -3.05 3.51
N ASN A 130 -8.04 -2.58 4.44
CA ASN A 130 -6.61 -2.85 4.43
C ASN A 130 -6.30 -4.23 5.04
N ASN A 131 -6.13 -5.25 4.20
CA ASN A 131 -5.92 -6.67 4.48
C ASN A 131 -7.15 -7.36 5.09
N TRP A 132 -7.78 -6.78 6.10
CA TRP A 132 -8.93 -7.33 6.82
C TRP A 132 -9.98 -6.24 7.02
N GLY A 133 -11.25 -6.61 6.88
CA GLY A 133 -12.39 -5.75 7.15
C GLY A 133 -13.47 -6.50 7.91
N GLU A 134 -14.32 -5.74 8.61
CA GLU A 134 -15.50 -6.28 9.27
C GLU A 134 -16.71 -6.20 8.34
N LYS A 135 -17.46 -7.32 8.25
CA LYS A 135 -18.74 -7.39 7.56
C LYS A 135 -19.65 -8.35 8.31
N ASP A 136 -20.81 -7.87 8.68
CA ASP A 136 -21.84 -8.65 9.40
C ASP A 136 -21.30 -9.30 10.70
N GLY A 137 -20.43 -8.59 11.43
CA GLY A 137 -19.81 -9.05 12.66
C GLY A 137 -18.70 -10.08 12.45
N GLN A 138 -18.28 -10.32 11.21
CA GLN A 138 -17.20 -11.23 10.86
C GLN A 138 -15.97 -10.46 10.35
N LEU A 139 -14.79 -10.88 10.77
CA LEU A 139 -13.53 -10.38 10.23
C LEU A 139 -13.17 -11.18 8.98
N LEU A 140 -13.21 -10.52 7.83
CA LEU A 140 -12.98 -11.12 6.52
C LEU A 140 -11.72 -10.54 5.85
N PRO A 141 -10.96 -11.34 5.08
CA PRO A 141 -9.86 -10.82 4.29
C PRO A 141 -10.36 -9.92 3.16
N GLU A 142 -9.55 -8.94 2.76
CA GLU A 142 -9.91 -7.90 1.79
C GLU A 142 -10.45 -8.41 0.45
N PHE A 143 -9.96 -9.56 -0.04
CA PHE A 143 -10.39 -10.14 -1.31
C PHE A 143 -11.82 -10.72 -1.28
N MET A 144 -12.45 -10.78 -0.12
CA MET A 144 -13.86 -11.17 0.02
C MET A 144 -14.83 -9.98 -0.09
N PHE A 145 -14.31 -8.77 -0.29
CA PHE A 145 -15.12 -7.58 -0.46
C PHE A 145 -15.33 -7.27 -1.95
N PRO A 146 -16.54 -6.84 -2.35
CA PRO A 146 -16.84 -6.54 -3.76
C PRO A 146 -15.99 -5.40 -4.32
N GLU A 147 -15.54 -4.48 -3.49
CA GLU A 147 -14.62 -3.38 -3.86
C GLU A 147 -13.27 -3.90 -4.35
N TYR A 148 -12.80 -5.02 -3.81
CA TYR A 148 -11.58 -5.69 -4.30
C TYR A 148 -11.78 -6.22 -5.72
N VAL A 149 -12.91 -6.85 -5.99
CA VAL A 149 -13.27 -7.34 -7.33
C VAL A 149 -13.40 -6.18 -8.31
N ALA A 150 -14.07 -5.09 -7.91
CA ALA A 150 -14.17 -3.88 -8.74
C ALA A 150 -12.79 -3.29 -9.08
N THR A 151 -11.85 -3.34 -8.14
CA THR A 151 -10.45 -2.94 -8.40
C THR A 151 -9.78 -3.87 -9.41
N MET A 152 -9.99 -5.17 -9.32
CA MET A 152 -9.47 -6.13 -10.31
C MET A 152 -10.02 -5.85 -11.71
N ASP A 153 -11.32 -5.57 -11.82
CA ASP A 153 -11.96 -5.23 -13.09
C ASP A 153 -11.41 -3.91 -13.66
N PHE A 154 -11.17 -2.92 -12.80
CA PHE A 154 -10.52 -1.66 -13.19
C PHE A 154 -9.13 -1.90 -13.81
N PHE A 155 -8.26 -2.66 -13.13
CA PHE A 155 -6.92 -2.96 -13.64
C PHE A 155 -6.95 -3.86 -14.88
N LYS A 156 -7.88 -4.80 -14.94
CA LYS A 156 -8.11 -5.60 -16.13
C LYS A 156 -8.46 -4.71 -17.32
N ASN A 157 -9.38 -3.76 -17.13
CA ASN A 157 -9.78 -2.81 -18.17
C ASN A 157 -8.60 -1.92 -18.61
N MET A 158 -7.80 -1.41 -17.66
CA MET A 158 -6.57 -0.66 -17.95
C MET A 158 -5.59 -1.47 -18.80
N ARG A 159 -5.39 -2.73 -18.46
CA ARG A 159 -4.50 -3.65 -19.18
C ARG A 159 -5.02 -3.97 -20.58
N ASP A 160 -6.29 -4.32 -20.70
CA ASP A 160 -6.89 -4.73 -21.97
C ASP A 160 -6.90 -3.59 -23.01
N ASN A 161 -6.92 -2.34 -22.54
CA ASN A 161 -6.81 -1.15 -23.38
C ASN A 161 -5.36 -0.66 -23.61
N GLY A 162 -4.37 -1.28 -22.97
CA GLY A 162 -2.97 -0.87 -23.09
C GLY A 162 -2.60 0.38 -22.29
N TYR A 163 -3.42 0.82 -21.32
CA TYR A 163 -3.19 2.02 -20.50
C TYR A 163 -2.22 1.79 -19.34
N ILE A 164 -1.85 0.56 -19.07
CA ILE A 164 -0.82 0.16 -18.13
C ILE A 164 0.30 -0.58 -18.86
N ASN A 165 1.53 -0.47 -18.38
CA ASN A 165 2.67 -1.20 -18.95
C ASN A 165 2.38 -2.71 -18.99
N GLN A 166 2.50 -3.32 -20.18
CA GLN A 166 2.08 -4.70 -20.42
C GLN A 166 3.03 -5.73 -19.76
N ASP A 167 4.22 -5.31 -19.44
CA ASP A 167 5.27 -6.09 -18.78
C ASP A 167 5.27 -5.95 -17.25
N PHE A 168 4.23 -5.33 -16.65
CA PHE A 168 4.16 -5.08 -15.22
C PHE A 168 4.44 -6.34 -14.36
N ALA A 169 4.03 -7.52 -14.84
CA ALA A 169 4.27 -8.79 -14.15
C ALA A 169 5.76 -9.18 -14.06
N ALA A 170 6.60 -8.64 -14.95
CA ALA A 170 8.03 -8.85 -14.98
C ALA A 170 8.81 -7.65 -14.40
N THR A 171 8.17 -6.48 -14.30
CA THR A 171 8.79 -5.24 -13.80
C THR A 171 9.04 -5.35 -12.30
N SER A 172 10.26 -5.08 -11.86
CA SER A 172 10.62 -5.10 -10.44
C SER A 172 10.65 -3.70 -9.82
N LYS A 173 10.81 -3.64 -8.50
CA LYS A 173 10.92 -2.38 -7.75
C LYS A 173 12.09 -1.50 -8.19
N THR A 174 13.10 -2.09 -8.79
CA THR A 174 14.37 -1.42 -9.16
C THR A 174 14.47 -1.09 -10.64
N ASP A 175 13.51 -1.48 -11.42
CA ASP A 175 13.39 -1.15 -12.84
C ASP A 175 12.66 0.16 -13.04
#